data_738956974897b877c8650b6b0a98f229
#
_entry.id   738956974897b877c8650b6b0a98f229
#
_cell.length_a   1.000
_cell.length_b   1.000
_cell.length_c   1.000
_cell.angle_alpha   90.00
_cell.angle_beta   90.00
_cell.angle_gamma   90.00
#
_symmetry.space_group_name_H-M   'P 1'
#
loop_
_entity.id
_entity.type
_entity.pdbx_description
1 polymer ?
#
loop_
_entity_poly.entity_id
_entity_poly.type
_entity_poly.pdbx_seq_one_letter_code
_entity_poly.pdbx_strand_id
1 'polypeptide(L)'
;MTTTSDNPLKKEVPSRFKSDSTPSNKCGFTLMNNQVGEVVAAVMATKPNVTVSWLPSMMRVDAIGRMDVIYDEVSDAAGEEPGWFNSAEFEENMSTHYGRMVHEDDRTIMFANPEDAAEFLGFDLVARS
;
A
#
# COMPACT_ATOMS: atom_id res chain seq x y z
N MET A 1 1.09 18.68 -29.43
CA MET A 1 0.73 17.82 -29.48
C MET A 1 0.77 17.34 -29.15
N THR A 2 0.75 18.12 -29.25
CA THR A 2 0.57 17.36 -29.16
C THR A 2 0.94 16.82 -28.68
N THR A 3 1.10 17.13 -28.51
CA THR A 3 1.16 16.35 -28.39
C THR A 3 1.55 15.83 -27.95
N THR A 4 1.76 16.35 -28.00
CA THR A 4 1.83 15.61 -27.91
C THR A 4 2.18 15.17 -27.54
N SER A 5 2.46 15.76 -27.52
CA SER A 5 2.42 15.09 -27.50
C SER A 5 2.73 14.77 -27.16
N ASP A 6 2.84 15.32 -27.07
CA ASP A 6 2.82 14.78 -27.04
C ASP A 6 3.22 14.38 -26.58
N ASN A 7 3.39 14.97 -26.57
CA ASN A 7 3.55 14.39 -26.37
C ASN A 7 4.00 13.87 -25.88
N PRO A 8 4.42 14.27 -25.87
CA PRO A 8 4.57 13.60 -25.68
C PRO A 8 4.97 13.45 -24.95
N LEU A 9 5.10 14.09 -24.82
CA LEU A 9 5.00 13.76 -24.32
C LEU A 9 4.71 13.82 -23.91
N LYS A 10 4.69 14.38 -23.84
CA LYS A 10 4.12 14.30 -23.60
C LYS A 10 4.08 14.04 -23.10
N LYS A 11 4.39 14.60 -23.03
CA LYS A 11 4.21 14.29 -22.60
C LYS A 11 4.52 14.09 -21.81
N GLU A 12 4.79 14.54 -21.56
CA GLU A 12 4.81 14.31 -20.86
C GLU A 12 5.30 14.35 -19.86
N VAL A 13 5.55 15.23 -19.74
CA VAL A 13 5.76 15.18 -18.82
C VAL A 13 5.74 15.32 -18.08
N PRO A 14 5.73 15.58 -17.98
CA PRO A 14 5.58 15.47 -17.16
C PRO A 14 5.38 15.33 -16.45
N SER A 15 5.19 15.32 -16.38
CA SER A 15 4.71 15.02 -15.73
C SER A 15 5.08 14.66 -15.02
N ARG A 16 5.34 14.80 -14.96
CA ARG A 16 5.52 14.44 -14.19
C ARG A 16 5.66 14.64 -13.17
N PHE A 17 5.61 15.03 -12.66
CA PHE A 17 5.30 15.22 -11.63
C PHE A 17 4.40 15.87 -11.43
N LYS A 18 3.93 16.28 -11.75
CA LYS A 18 3.04 16.84 -11.60
C LYS A 18 2.07 16.47 -10.97
N SER A 19 2.40 16.40 -10.39
CA SER A 19 1.69 15.88 -9.75
C SER A 19 0.62 15.92 -9.89
N ASP A 20 0.73 15.85 -10.17
CA ASP A 20 -0.38 15.88 -10.53
C ASP A 20 -1.37 15.99 -9.47
N SER A 21 -2.31 16.71 -9.64
CA SER A 21 -3.31 16.95 -8.63
C SER A 21 -4.42 15.90 -8.64
N THR A 22 -4.35 15.00 -9.57
CA THR A 22 -5.35 13.93 -9.63
C THR A 22 -5.09 12.92 -8.53
N PRO A 23 -6.07 12.67 -7.64
CA PRO A 23 -5.84 11.70 -6.58
C PRO A 23 -5.66 10.30 -7.14
N SER A 24 -4.74 9.59 -6.55
CA SER A 24 -4.55 8.19 -6.90
C SER A 24 -5.62 7.36 -6.21
N ASN A 25 -6.09 6.31 -6.88
CA ASN A 25 -7.00 5.37 -6.26
C ASN A 25 -6.24 4.15 -5.74
N LYS A 26 -4.93 4.27 -5.57
CA LYS A 26 -4.09 3.18 -5.12
C LYS A 26 -3.37 3.51 -3.83
N CYS A 27 -3.04 2.49 -3.10
CA CYS A 27 -2.16 2.57 -1.95
C CYS A 27 -1.18 1.41 -2.04
N GLY A 28 -0.08 1.50 -1.30
CA GLY A 28 0.88 0.43 -1.42
C GLY A 28 2.08 0.61 -0.52
N PHE A 29 2.93 -0.41 -0.53
CA PHE A 29 4.16 -0.38 0.24
C PHE A 29 5.21 -1.24 -0.47
N THR A 30 6.45 -0.99 -0.08
CA THR A 30 7.60 -1.73 -0.59
C THR A 30 8.21 -2.49 0.58
N LEU A 31 8.48 -3.77 0.37
CA LEU A 31 9.03 -4.64 1.39
C LEU A 31 10.45 -5.02 1.04
N MET A 32 11.28 -5.19 2.07
CA MET A 32 12.59 -5.73 1.88
C MET A 32 12.51 -7.20 1.49
N ASN A 33 13.47 -7.64 0.67
CA ASN A 33 13.48 -9.01 0.18
C ASN A 33 14.13 -9.91 1.25
N ASN A 34 13.33 -10.27 2.24
CA ASN A 34 13.74 -11.19 3.28
C ASN A 34 12.57 -12.12 3.58
N GLN A 35 12.73 -13.00 4.57
CA GLN A 35 11.70 -13.98 4.86
C GLN A 35 10.36 -13.35 5.18
N VAL A 36 10.36 -12.34 6.05
CA VAL A 36 9.12 -11.68 6.44
C VAL A 36 8.47 -11.01 5.23
N GLY A 37 9.27 -10.28 4.45
CA GLY A 37 8.75 -9.60 3.28
C GLY A 37 8.15 -10.56 2.28
N GLU A 38 8.81 -11.70 2.07
CA GLU A 38 8.31 -12.68 1.11
C GLU A 38 6.96 -13.26 1.55
N VAL A 39 6.80 -13.52 2.85
CA VAL A 39 5.54 -14.08 3.34
C VAL A 39 4.42 -13.05 3.20
N VAL A 40 4.69 -11.78 3.57
CA VAL A 40 3.68 -10.74 3.43
C VAL A 40 3.27 -10.59 1.97
N ALA A 41 4.24 -10.56 1.06
CA ALA A 41 3.94 -10.41 -0.35
C ALA A 41 3.10 -11.58 -0.87
N ALA A 42 3.43 -12.79 -0.45
CA ALA A 42 2.69 -13.98 -0.88
C ALA A 42 1.25 -13.94 -0.39
N VAL A 43 1.04 -13.54 0.86
CA VAL A 43 -0.32 -13.42 1.41
C VAL A 43 -1.10 -12.35 0.64
N MET A 44 -0.49 -11.20 0.43
CA MET A 44 -1.19 -10.11 -0.23
C MET A 44 -1.49 -10.42 -1.70
N ALA A 45 -0.65 -11.24 -2.33
CA ALA A 45 -0.88 -11.62 -3.73
C ALA A 45 -2.17 -12.42 -3.91
N THR A 46 -2.73 -12.98 -2.85
CA THR A 46 -4.00 -13.72 -2.94
C THR A 46 -5.22 -12.80 -2.94
N LYS A 47 -5.05 -11.52 -2.66
CA LYS A 47 -6.18 -10.60 -2.59
C LYS A 47 -6.52 -10.09 -3.99
N PRO A 48 -7.81 -10.01 -4.34
CA PRO A 48 -8.20 -9.72 -5.74
C PRO A 48 -7.85 -8.32 -6.22
N ASN A 49 -7.79 -7.35 -5.31
CA ASN A 49 -7.49 -5.96 -5.70
C ASN A 49 -6.03 -5.60 -5.51
N VAL A 50 -5.17 -6.57 -5.23
CA VAL A 50 -3.76 -6.35 -4.92
C VAL A 50 -2.88 -6.88 -6.04
N THR A 51 -1.86 -6.11 -6.39
CA THR A 51 -0.84 -6.52 -7.36
C THR A 51 0.51 -6.51 -6.66
N VAL A 52 1.25 -7.61 -6.78
CA VAL A 52 2.59 -7.72 -6.22
C VAL A 52 3.59 -7.75 -7.35
N SER A 53 4.61 -6.90 -7.24
CA SER A 53 5.70 -6.85 -8.21
C SER A 53 6.99 -7.31 -7.51
N TRP A 54 7.60 -8.37 -8.02
CA TRP A 54 8.80 -8.95 -7.44
C TRP A 54 10.01 -8.37 -8.15
N LEU A 55 10.76 -7.55 -7.42
CA LEU A 55 11.96 -6.91 -7.95
C LEU A 55 13.19 -7.59 -7.35
N PRO A 56 14.38 -7.39 -7.93
CA PRO A 56 15.55 -8.13 -7.44
C PRO A 56 15.85 -7.97 -5.96
N SER A 57 15.65 -6.78 -5.39
CA SER A 57 16.01 -6.54 -4.01
C SER A 57 14.83 -6.16 -3.13
N MET A 58 13.61 -6.16 -3.68
CA MET A 58 12.44 -5.73 -2.92
C MET A 58 11.18 -6.22 -3.61
N MET A 59 10.05 -6.11 -2.91
CA MET A 59 8.75 -6.43 -3.48
C MET A 59 7.85 -5.20 -3.30
N ARG A 60 7.07 -4.91 -4.33
CA ARG A 60 6.08 -3.84 -4.26
C ARG A 60 4.69 -4.44 -4.18
N VAL A 61 3.91 -3.95 -3.24
CA VAL A 61 2.53 -4.39 -3.06
C VAL A 61 1.64 -3.16 -3.26
N ASP A 62 0.79 -3.20 -4.27
CA ASP A 62 -0.09 -2.11 -4.61
C ASP A 62 -1.53 -2.60 -4.61
N ALA A 63 -2.45 -1.77 -4.15
CA ALA A 63 -3.85 -2.14 -4.09
C ALA A 63 -4.72 -0.98 -4.54
N ILE A 64 -5.88 -1.33 -5.09
CA ILE A 64 -6.87 -0.34 -5.46
C ILE A 64 -7.81 -0.16 -4.27
N GLY A 65 -7.98 1.09 -3.84
CA GLY A 65 -8.93 1.46 -2.82
C GLY A 65 -8.44 1.21 -1.41
N ARG A 66 -8.39 -0.03 -1.01
CA ARG A 66 -8.03 -0.38 0.35
C ARG A 66 -7.44 -1.77 0.39
N MET A 67 -6.48 -1.99 1.28
CA MET A 67 -6.01 -3.34 1.55
C MET A 67 -5.77 -3.49 3.05
N ASP A 68 -6.04 -4.71 3.53
CA ASP A 68 -5.84 -5.07 4.92
C ASP A 68 -4.75 -6.13 5.00
N VAL A 69 -3.70 -5.82 5.77
CA VAL A 69 -2.64 -6.78 6.05
C VAL A 69 -2.98 -7.37 7.41
N ILE A 70 -3.57 -8.55 7.39
CA ILE A 70 -4.05 -9.20 8.62
C ILE A 70 -2.91 -10.01 9.22
N TYR A 71 -2.53 -9.66 10.43
CA TYR A 71 -1.31 -10.21 11.04
C TYR A 71 -1.35 -11.72 11.18
N ASP A 72 -2.50 -12.26 11.58
CA ASP A 72 -2.61 -13.70 11.75
C ASP A 72 -2.51 -14.45 10.45
N GLU A 73 -2.95 -13.85 9.34
CA GLU A 73 -2.80 -14.48 8.03
C GLU A 73 -1.31 -14.62 7.68
N VAL A 74 -0.53 -13.59 7.99
CA VAL A 74 0.89 -13.62 7.71
C VAL A 74 1.60 -14.63 8.60
N SER A 75 1.29 -14.61 9.92
CA SER A 75 1.88 -15.56 10.85
C SER A 75 1.56 -16.99 10.43
N ASP A 76 0.30 -17.24 10.08
CA ASP A 76 -0.13 -18.57 9.67
C ASP A 76 0.57 -19.02 8.39
N ALA A 77 0.68 -18.12 7.41
CA ALA A 77 1.35 -18.44 6.16
C ALA A 77 2.83 -18.76 6.37
N ALA A 78 3.43 -18.17 7.40
CA ALA A 78 4.82 -18.43 7.74
C ALA A 78 4.98 -19.72 8.54
N GLY A 79 3.87 -20.34 8.93
CA GLY A 79 3.93 -21.52 9.81
C GLY A 79 4.27 -21.16 11.24
N GLU A 80 3.95 -19.95 11.67
CA GLU A 80 4.33 -19.44 12.97
C GLU A 80 3.11 -19.19 13.83
N GLU A 81 3.35 -18.96 15.11
CA GLU A 81 2.29 -18.70 16.08
C GLU A 81 1.68 -17.32 15.86
N PRO A 82 0.42 -17.13 16.26
CA PRO A 82 -0.15 -15.79 16.25
C PRO A 82 0.71 -14.83 17.08
N GLY A 83 0.91 -13.63 16.52
CA GLY A 83 1.78 -12.66 17.15
C GLY A 83 3.17 -12.62 16.57
N TRP A 84 3.56 -13.64 15.81
CA TRP A 84 4.84 -13.64 15.13
C TRP A 84 4.97 -12.42 14.23
N PHE A 85 3.89 -12.09 13.52
CA PHE A 85 3.84 -10.89 12.69
C PHE A 85 2.92 -9.87 13.36
N ASN A 86 3.38 -8.61 13.43
CA ASN A 86 2.63 -7.54 14.08
C ASN A 86 3.02 -6.22 13.39
N SER A 87 2.50 -5.09 13.90
CA SER A 87 2.75 -3.81 13.26
C SER A 87 4.24 -3.44 13.30
N ALA A 88 4.94 -3.79 14.37
CA ALA A 88 6.36 -3.46 14.48
C ALA A 88 7.16 -4.24 13.44
N GLU A 89 6.85 -5.53 13.27
CA GLU A 89 7.51 -6.35 12.25
C GLU A 89 7.20 -5.82 10.86
N PHE A 90 5.96 -5.41 10.64
CA PHE A 90 5.56 -4.89 9.34
C PHE A 90 6.36 -3.62 9.02
N GLU A 91 6.41 -2.69 9.96
CA GLU A 91 7.12 -1.43 9.72
C GLU A 91 8.61 -1.66 9.58
N GLU A 92 9.16 -2.60 10.32
CA GLU A 92 10.58 -2.87 10.26
C GLU A 92 11.01 -3.41 8.89
N ASN A 93 10.12 -4.15 8.24
CA ASN A 93 10.43 -4.75 6.95
C ASN A 93 9.90 -3.94 5.77
N MET A 94 9.28 -2.82 6.04
CA MET A 94 8.75 -1.93 5.02
C MET A 94 9.76 -0.84 4.73
N SER A 95 10.02 -0.63 3.44
CA SER A 95 10.95 0.42 3.01
C SER A 95 10.22 1.74 2.82
N THR A 96 9.16 1.74 2.04
CA THR A 96 8.37 2.93 1.78
C THR A 96 6.91 2.55 1.67
N HIS A 97 6.04 3.56 1.79
CA HIS A 97 4.63 3.33 1.54
C HIS A 97 3.99 4.61 1.02
N TYR A 98 2.84 4.47 0.42
CA TYR A 98 2.03 5.61 0.00
C TYR A 98 0.57 5.27 0.26
N GLY A 99 -0.23 6.31 0.45
CA GLY A 99 -1.58 6.16 0.94
C GLY A 99 -1.61 6.32 2.45
N ARG A 100 -2.78 6.17 3.02
CA ARG A 100 -2.96 6.37 4.46
C ARG A 100 -2.91 5.02 5.18
N MET A 101 -2.02 4.92 6.15
CA MET A 101 -1.84 3.68 6.91
C MET A 101 -2.45 3.80 8.29
N VAL A 102 -3.20 2.78 8.69
CA VAL A 102 -3.83 2.72 10.01
C VAL A 102 -3.49 1.38 10.63
N HIS A 103 -2.89 1.39 11.81
CA HIS A 103 -2.58 0.17 12.54
C HIS A 103 -3.70 -0.13 13.53
N GLU A 104 -4.23 -1.35 13.44
CA GLU A 104 -5.20 -1.87 14.38
C GLU A 104 -4.55 -3.00 15.17
N ASP A 105 -5.29 -3.56 16.13
CA ASP A 105 -4.73 -4.63 16.97
C ASP A 105 -4.41 -5.87 16.16
N ASP A 106 -5.20 -6.17 15.14
CA ASP A 106 -5.07 -7.41 14.39
C ASP A 106 -4.61 -7.21 12.95
N ARG A 107 -4.43 -5.96 12.51
CA ARG A 107 -4.08 -5.70 11.11
C ARG A 107 -3.58 -4.30 10.90
N THR A 108 -2.94 -4.10 9.76
CA THR A 108 -2.65 -2.77 9.25
C THR A 108 -3.53 -2.57 8.02
N ILE A 109 -4.20 -1.43 7.96
CA ILE A 109 -5.07 -1.10 6.84
C ILE A 109 -4.44 0.02 6.05
N MET A 110 -4.41 -0.11 4.74
CA MET A 110 -3.94 0.94 3.84
C MET A 110 -5.13 1.46 3.05
N PHE A 111 -5.26 2.77 2.99
CA PHE A 111 -6.33 3.43 2.23
C PHE A 111 -5.71 4.29 1.14
N ALA A 112 -6.25 4.19 -0.07
CA ALA A 112 -5.83 5.07 -1.17
C ALA A 112 -6.31 6.49 -0.93
N ASN A 113 -7.45 6.63 -0.27
CA ASN A 113 -8.10 7.92 -0.07
C ASN A 113 -8.11 8.28 1.41
N PRO A 114 -7.50 9.43 1.78
CA PRO A 114 -7.50 9.83 3.21
C PRO A 114 -8.89 9.99 3.79
N GLU A 115 -9.89 10.31 2.96
CA GLU A 115 -11.26 10.46 3.45
C GLU A 115 -11.83 9.13 3.90
N ASP A 116 -11.49 8.05 3.19
CA ASP A 116 -11.92 6.72 3.60
C ASP A 116 -11.33 6.33 4.94
N ALA A 117 -10.06 6.68 5.17
CA ALA A 117 -9.42 6.41 6.44
C ALA A 117 -10.07 7.20 7.57
N ALA A 118 -10.37 8.47 7.32
CA ALA A 118 -11.02 9.30 8.33
C ALA A 118 -12.39 8.74 8.68
N GLU A 119 -13.13 8.30 7.68
CA GLU A 119 -14.44 7.71 7.89
C GLU A 119 -14.34 6.43 8.72
N PHE A 120 -13.37 5.59 8.39
CA PHE A 120 -13.14 4.36 9.15
C PHE A 120 -12.84 4.65 10.61
N LEU A 121 -12.05 5.70 10.88
CA LEU A 121 -11.66 6.06 12.24
C LEU A 121 -12.75 6.85 12.97
N GLY A 122 -13.81 7.21 12.28
CA GLY A 122 -14.91 7.95 12.89
C GLY A 122 -14.70 9.46 12.91
N PHE A 123 -13.73 9.97 12.17
CA PHE A 123 -13.52 11.39 12.07
C PHE A 123 -14.42 11.97 10.98
N ASP A 124 -14.91 13.18 11.25
CA ASP A 124 -15.69 13.91 10.28
C ASP A 124 -14.85 15.10 9.81
N LEU A 125 -14.23 14.94 8.66
CA LEU A 125 -13.33 15.98 8.15
C LEU A 125 -14.06 17.29 7.83
N VAL A 126 -15.31 17.17 7.44
CA VAL A 126 -16.10 18.37 7.12
C VAL A 126 -16.39 19.16 8.38
N ALA A 127 -16.73 18.48 9.45
CA ALA A 127 -17.09 19.16 10.69
C ALA A 127 -15.90 19.85 11.33
N ARG A 128 -14.71 19.52 10.91
CA ARG A 128 -13.54 20.13 11.50
C ARG A 128 -13.20 21.46 10.91
N SER A 129 -13.75 21.76 9.79
CA SER A 129 -13.43 23.02 9.11
C SER A 129 -14.00 24.26 9.81
#